data_efc1a8681ed071deeb6f754cec59975b
#
_entry.id   efc1a8681ed071deeb6f754cec59975b
#
_cell.length_a   1.000
_cell.length_b   1.000
_cell.length_c   1.000
_cell.angle_alpha   90.00
_cell.angle_beta   90.00
_cell.angle_gamma   90.00
#
_symmetry.space_group_name_H-M   'P 1'
#
loop_
_entity.id
_entity.type
_entity.pdbx_description
1 polymer ?
#
loop_
_entity_poly.entity_id
_entity_poly.type
_entity_poly.pdbx_seq_one_letter_code
_entity_poly.pdbx_strand_id
1 'polypeptide(L)'
;MMAMKYFRPSMQLNRALELDIWRESNLVESYGTSKEGLALAAAKRGFSVYTIGLPHRHSFVDAIADKIPSVDSEILELLYKDTRSKFRAMRLENVSTKIELSMMRRILQKSHVPVMLTSTSLFGDEDALPHWIVLTGYSEEDWYVNNPLADRANTRIDRAELTSNLGYRKVQCAVVVCGPKRR
;
A
#
# COMPACT_ATOMS: atom_id res chain seq x y z
N MET A 1 -4.81 -8.16 -0.18
CA MET A 1 -5.97 -9.08 -0.01
C MET A 1 -7.16 -8.41 0.67
N MET A 2 -7.03 -7.86 1.87
CA MET A 2 -8.15 -7.30 2.67
C MET A 2 -9.01 -6.27 1.92
N ALA A 3 -8.39 -5.30 1.24
CA ALA A 3 -9.12 -4.30 0.46
C ALA A 3 -9.95 -4.91 -0.69
N MET A 4 -9.50 -5.96 -1.33
CA MET A 4 -10.25 -6.68 -2.38
C MET A 4 -11.39 -7.51 -1.80
N LYS A 5 -11.19 -8.11 -0.61
CA LYS A 5 -12.22 -8.87 0.12
C LYS A 5 -13.44 -8.01 0.45
N TYR A 6 -13.23 -6.73 0.76
CA TYR A 6 -14.33 -5.79 1.00
C TYR A 6 -15.31 -5.74 -0.19
N PHE A 7 -14.81 -5.69 -1.41
CA PHE A 7 -15.65 -5.65 -2.62
C PHE A 7 -16.10 -7.02 -3.13
N ARG A 8 -15.43 -8.08 -2.72
CA ARG A 8 -15.75 -9.47 -3.12
C ARG A 8 -15.73 -10.36 -1.86
N PRO A 9 -16.80 -10.35 -1.06
CA PRO A 9 -16.88 -11.10 0.21
C PRO A 9 -16.64 -12.60 0.07
N SER A 10 -16.96 -13.20 -1.10
CA SER A 10 -16.68 -14.60 -1.42
C SER A 10 -15.20 -14.91 -1.66
N MET A 11 -14.33 -13.90 -1.81
CA MET A 11 -12.88 -14.11 -2.00
C MET A 11 -12.30 -14.81 -0.77
N GLN A 12 -11.73 -15.98 -0.96
CA GLN A 12 -11.03 -16.68 0.09
C GLN A 12 -9.63 -16.08 0.29
N LEU A 13 -9.38 -15.64 1.53
CA LEU A 13 -8.05 -15.17 1.93
C LEU A 13 -7.25 -16.39 2.42
N ASN A 14 -6.41 -16.92 1.55
CA ASN A 14 -5.57 -18.09 1.86
C ASN A 14 -4.11 -17.82 1.48
N ARG A 15 -3.22 -18.69 1.93
CA ARG A 15 -1.77 -18.58 1.69
C ARG A 15 -1.41 -18.60 0.19
N ALA A 16 -2.15 -19.32 -0.64
CA ALA A 16 -1.88 -19.34 -2.09
C ALA A 16 -2.11 -17.95 -2.71
N LEU A 17 -3.25 -17.32 -2.42
CA LEU A 17 -3.56 -15.97 -2.86
C LEU A 17 -2.54 -14.95 -2.31
N GLU A 18 -2.14 -15.10 -1.05
CA GLU A 18 -1.12 -14.25 -0.42
C GLU A 18 0.20 -14.34 -1.17
N LEU A 19 0.69 -15.56 -1.42
CA LEU A 19 1.94 -15.80 -2.15
C LEU A 19 1.89 -15.26 -3.59
N ASP A 20 0.77 -15.42 -4.29
CA ASP A 20 0.61 -14.89 -5.64
C ASP A 20 0.68 -13.37 -5.66
N ILE A 21 -0.01 -12.70 -4.73
CA ILE A 21 0.06 -11.25 -4.60
C ILE A 21 1.47 -10.82 -4.22
N TRP A 22 2.10 -11.52 -3.30
CA TRP A 22 3.46 -11.24 -2.87
C TRP A 22 4.46 -11.34 -4.04
N ARG A 23 4.43 -12.41 -4.82
CA ARG A 23 5.27 -12.59 -6.02
C ARG A 23 5.03 -11.52 -7.08
N GLU A 24 3.79 -11.07 -7.25
CA GLU A 24 3.43 -10.06 -8.25
C GLU A 24 3.77 -8.62 -7.83
N SER A 25 3.82 -8.34 -6.54
CA SER A 25 3.98 -7.01 -5.99
C SER A 25 5.34 -6.73 -5.40
N ASN A 26 6.12 -7.76 -5.13
CA ASN A 26 7.40 -7.65 -4.47
C ASN A 26 8.50 -7.16 -5.42
N LEU A 27 9.33 -6.26 -4.90
CA LEU A 27 10.53 -5.80 -5.61
C LEU A 27 11.74 -6.67 -5.29
N VAL A 28 11.72 -7.37 -4.15
CA VAL A 28 12.82 -8.22 -3.67
C VAL A 28 12.27 -9.36 -2.83
N GLU A 29 12.92 -10.49 -2.82
CA GLU A 29 12.49 -11.73 -2.17
C GLU A 29 12.10 -11.62 -0.69
N SER A 30 12.47 -10.55 0.01
CA SER A 30 12.26 -10.47 1.46
C SER A 30 11.73 -9.15 2.00
N TYR A 31 11.69 -8.03 1.26
CA TYR A 31 11.62 -6.72 1.93
C TYR A 31 10.74 -5.66 1.29
N GLY A 32 9.58 -6.00 0.83
CA GLY A 32 8.59 -4.99 0.59
C GLY A 32 7.99 -4.95 -0.80
N THR A 33 6.84 -4.33 -0.84
CA THR A 33 6.02 -4.14 -2.03
C THR A 33 5.95 -2.66 -2.37
N SER A 34 6.05 -2.32 -3.64
CA SER A 34 5.80 -0.96 -4.11
C SER A 34 4.30 -0.68 -4.27
N LYS A 35 3.92 0.60 -4.29
CA LYS A 35 2.53 0.98 -4.60
C LYS A 35 2.12 0.49 -6.00
N GLU A 36 3.02 0.55 -6.97
CA GLU A 36 2.79 0.07 -8.33
C GLU A 36 2.58 -1.45 -8.37
N GLY A 37 3.37 -2.20 -7.60
CA GLY A 37 3.22 -3.66 -7.47
C GLY A 37 1.88 -4.06 -6.84
N LEU A 38 1.49 -3.41 -5.74
CA LEU A 38 0.19 -3.66 -5.11
C LEU A 38 -0.98 -3.31 -6.04
N ALA A 39 -0.88 -2.19 -6.77
CA ALA A 39 -1.90 -1.79 -7.74
C ALA A 39 -2.00 -2.80 -8.89
N LEU A 40 -0.87 -3.29 -9.42
CA LEU A 40 -0.83 -4.33 -10.45
C LEU A 40 -1.51 -5.62 -9.99
N ALA A 41 -1.19 -6.08 -8.78
CA ALA A 41 -1.77 -7.29 -8.22
C ALA A 41 -3.30 -7.19 -8.08
N ALA A 42 -3.83 -6.04 -7.68
CA ALA A 42 -5.26 -5.81 -7.61
C ALA A 42 -5.90 -5.69 -9.00
N ALA A 43 -5.26 -4.96 -9.93
CA ALA A 43 -5.76 -4.77 -11.30
C ALA A 43 -5.82 -6.08 -12.09
N LYS A 44 -4.83 -6.98 -11.95
CA LYS A 44 -4.84 -8.32 -12.56
C LYS A 44 -6.02 -9.18 -12.07
N ARG A 45 -6.49 -8.93 -10.85
CA ARG A 45 -7.67 -9.61 -10.28
C ARG A 45 -9.00 -8.96 -10.63
N GLY A 46 -8.97 -8.01 -11.58
CA GLY A 46 -10.18 -7.36 -12.11
C GLY A 46 -10.71 -6.23 -11.22
N PHE A 47 -9.88 -5.60 -10.40
CA PHE A 47 -10.27 -4.42 -9.64
C PHE A 47 -9.85 -3.13 -10.34
N SER A 48 -10.69 -2.11 -10.23
CA SER A 48 -10.34 -0.74 -10.55
C SER A 48 -9.47 -0.18 -9.43
N VAL A 49 -8.30 0.35 -9.79
CA VAL A 49 -7.33 0.85 -8.83
C VAL A 49 -6.60 2.07 -9.39
N TYR A 50 -6.16 2.95 -8.50
CA TYR A 50 -5.18 3.99 -8.80
C TYR A 50 -4.22 4.13 -7.62
N THR A 51 -3.13 4.86 -7.83
CA THR A 51 -2.15 5.15 -6.77
C THR A 51 -2.12 6.65 -6.47
N ILE A 52 -1.70 6.98 -5.26
CA ILE A 52 -1.48 8.35 -4.82
C ILE A 52 -0.03 8.45 -4.32
N GLY A 53 0.62 9.56 -4.58
CA GLY A 53 1.94 9.86 -4.06
C GLY A 53 2.75 10.72 -5.02
N LEU A 54 3.61 11.56 -4.47
CA LEU A 54 4.51 12.37 -5.26
C LEU A 54 5.48 11.47 -6.04
N PRO A 55 5.92 11.89 -7.24
CA PRO A 55 7.02 11.24 -7.90
C PRO A 55 8.29 11.47 -7.07
N HIS A 56 8.86 10.39 -6.57
CA HIS A 56 10.12 10.47 -5.84
C HIS A 56 11.28 10.51 -6.83
N ARG A 57 12.20 11.47 -6.64
CA ARG A 57 13.49 11.46 -7.34
C ARG A 57 14.36 10.28 -6.87
N HIS A 58 14.21 9.94 -5.60
CA HIS A 58 14.79 8.74 -4.99
C HIS A 58 13.73 7.67 -5.00
N SER A 59 14.05 6.52 -5.52
CA SER A 59 13.13 5.39 -5.63
C SER A 59 12.74 4.90 -4.22
N PHE A 60 11.63 4.20 -4.11
CA PHE A 60 11.35 3.41 -2.91
C PHE A 60 12.56 2.55 -2.52
N VAL A 61 13.36 2.16 -3.51
CA VAL A 61 14.65 1.46 -3.38
C VAL A 61 15.60 2.23 -2.45
N ASP A 62 15.79 3.55 -2.66
CA ASP A 62 16.70 4.33 -1.81
C ASP A 62 16.21 4.44 -0.35
N ALA A 63 14.90 4.37 -0.14
CA ALA A 63 14.32 4.42 1.20
C ALA A 63 14.53 3.11 2.00
N ILE A 64 14.83 2.00 1.33
CA ILE A 64 15.02 0.69 1.94
C ILE A 64 16.43 0.12 1.72
N ALA A 65 17.25 0.72 0.86
CA ALA A 65 18.56 0.19 0.47
C ALA A 65 19.52 -0.04 1.65
N ASP A 66 19.46 0.84 2.66
CA ASP A 66 20.26 0.71 3.87
C ASP A 66 19.79 -0.39 4.83
N LYS A 67 18.55 -0.88 4.65
CA LYS A 67 17.98 -1.99 5.41
C LYS A 67 18.20 -3.35 4.73
N ILE A 68 18.72 -3.35 3.50
CA ILE A 68 18.94 -4.57 2.69
C ILE A 68 20.37 -4.56 2.13
N PRO A 69 21.40 -4.65 2.97
CA PRO A 69 22.77 -4.53 2.53
C PRO A 69 23.24 -5.67 1.60
N SER A 70 22.47 -6.74 1.48
CA SER A 70 22.81 -7.91 0.65
C SER A 70 22.20 -7.86 -0.75
N VAL A 71 21.39 -6.86 -1.09
CA VAL A 71 20.74 -6.80 -2.40
C VAL A 71 21.47 -5.80 -3.29
N ASP A 72 21.80 -6.24 -4.49
CA ASP A 72 22.34 -5.39 -5.54
C ASP A 72 21.35 -4.28 -5.89
N SER A 73 21.75 -3.04 -5.63
CA SER A 73 20.93 -1.85 -5.88
C SER A 73 20.56 -1.71 -7.37
N GLU A 74 21.39 -2.20 -8.28
CA GLU A 74 21.11 -2.20 -9.71
C GLU A 74 19.97 -3.16 -10.06
N ILE A 75 19.97 -4.37 -9.48
CA ILE A 75 18.85 -5.32 -9.64
C ILE A 75 17.56 -4.74 -9.09
N LEU A 76 17.58 -4.10 -7.93
CA LEU A 76 16.42 -3.42 -7.36
C LEU A 76 15.85 -2.36 -8.30
N GLU A 77 16.73 -1.55 -8.88
CA GLU A 77 16.33 -0.49 -9.80
C GLU A 77 15.72 -1.06 -11.09
N LEU A 78 16.27 -2.15 -11.63
CA LEU A 78 15.73 -2.84 -12.79
C LEU A 78 14.33 -3.42 -12.50
N LEU A 79 14.14 -4.09 -11.38
CA LEU A 79 12.85 -4.62 -10.95
C LEU A 79 11.80 -3.51 -10.76
N TYR A 80 12.21 -2.38 -10.18
CA TYR A 80 11.33 -1.23 -10.01
C TYR A 80 10.96 -0.58 -11.35
N LYS A 81 11.91 -0.44 -12.28
CA LYS A 81 11.65 0.05 -13.64
C LYS A 81 10.69 -0.88 -14.39
N ASP A 82 10.88 -2.20 -14.30
CA ASP A 82 9.98 -3.21 -14.89
C ASP A 82 8.56 -3.10 -14.32
N THR A 83 8.43 -3.02 -12.99
CA THR A 83 7.13 -2.87 -12.33
C THR A 83 6.41 -1.59 -12.78
N ARG A 84 7.12 -0.47 -12.88
CA ARG A 84 6.56 0.79 -13.40
C ARG A 84 6.17 0.70 -14.87
N SER A 85 6.93 -0.02 -15.68
CA SER A 85 6.61 -0.26 -17.08
C SER A 85 5.29 -1.04 -17.22
N LYS A 86 5.13 -2.12 -16.46
CA LYS A 86 3.89 -2.90 -16.39
C LYS A 86 2.70 -2.07 -15.89
N PHE A 87 2.91 -1.23 -14.87
CA PHE A 87 1.88 -0.32 -14.35
C PHE A 87 1.37 0.63 -15.46
N ARG A 88 2.28 1.23 -16.23
CA ARG A 88 1.94 2.10 -17.36
C ARG A 88 1.25 1.34 -18.49
N ALA A 89 1.73 0.15 -18.83
CA ALA A 89 1.14 -0.70 -19.87
C ALA A 89 -0.31 -1.08 -19.55
N MET A 90 -0.65 -1.26 -18.28
CA MET A 90 -2.02 -1.47 -17.81
C MET A 90 -2.86 -0.18 -17.72
N ARG A 91 -2.28 0.98 -18.08
CA ARG A 91 -2.91 2.31 -18.02
C ARG A 91 -3.46 2.65 -16.63
N LEU A 92 -2.74 2.26 -15.59
CA LEU A 92 -3.09 2.61 -14.22
C LEU A 92 -2.66 4.04 -13.93
N GLU A 93 -3.48 4.75 -13.17
CA GLU A 93 -3.29 6.17 -12.86
C GLU A 93 -2.49 6.34 -11.56
N ASN A 94 -1.64 7.38 -11.51
CA ASN A 94 -1.05 7.89 -10.29
C ASN A 94 -1.45 9.35 -10.09
N VAL A 95 -2.15 9.62 -9.00
CA VAL A 95 -2.47 10.98 -8.56
C VAL A 95 -1.25 11.55 -7.84
N SER A 96 -0.59 12.53 -8.49
CA SER A 96 0.66 13.13 -7.97
C SER A 96 0.35 14.22 -6.94
N THR A 97 0.21 13.82 -5.68
CA THR A 97 -0.06 14.73 -4.56
C THR A 97 0.45 14.16 -3.24
N LYS A 98 0.60 15.02 -2.23
CA LYS A 98 0.83 14.59 -0.84
C LYS A 98 -0.42 13.89 -0.30
N ILE A 99 -0.21 12.96 0.63
CA ILE A 99 -1.29 12.29 1.35
C ILE A 99 -1.72 13.15 2.53
N GLU A 100 -3.03 13.38 2.60
CA GLU A 100 -3.69 14.03 3.73
C GLU A 100 -4.84 13.14 4.22
N LEU A 101 -5.06 13.09 5.52
CA LEU A 101 -6.17 12.32 6.10
C LEU A 101 -7.55 12.81 5.62
N SER A 102 -7.69 14.10 5.33
CA SER A 102 -8.89 14.68 4.70
C SER A 102 -9.19 14.06 3.33
N MET A 103 -8.16 13.77 2.55
CA MET A 103 -8.27 13.05 1.27
C MET A 103 -8.69 11.59 1.50
N MET A 104 -8.08 10.90 2.46
CA MET A 104 -8.43 9.52 2.79
C MET A 104 -9.88 9.39 3.24
N ARG A 105 -10.38 10.36 4.02
CA ARG A 105 -11.80 10.46 4.39
C ARG A 105 -12.71 10.53 3.16
N ARG A 106 -12.40 11.41 2.19
CA ARG A 106 -13.18 11.52 0.94
C ARG A 106 -13.15 10.26 0.09
N ILE A 107 -12.05 9.51 0.12
CA ILE A 107 -11.92 8.23 -0.56
C ILE A 107 -12.85 7.19 0.09
N LEU A 108 -12.83 7.07 1.41
CA LEU A 108 -13.73 6.18 2.15
C LEU A 108 -15.21 6.53 1.97
N GLN A 109 -15.55 7.83 1.92
CA GLN A 109 -16.94 8.29 1.64
C GLN A 109 -17.45 7.85 0.27
N LYS A 110 -16.56 7.64 -0.70
CA LYS A 110 -16.90 7.07 -2.02
C LYS A 110 -16.93 5.53 -2.01
N SER A 111 -16.89 4.91 -0.85
CA SER A 111 -16.79 3.45 -0.69
C SER A 111 -15.55 2.85 -1.38
N HIS A 112 -14.49 3.62 -1.55
CA HIS A 112 -13.20 3.14 -2.00
C HIS A 112 -12.33 2.77 -0.79
N VAL A 113 -11.42 1.83 -0.97
CA VAL A 113 -10.58 1.31 0.12
C VAL A 113 -9.12 1.72 -0.10
N PRO A 114 -8.59 2.66 0.69
CA PRO A 114 -7.19 3.03 0.63
C PRO A 114 -6.31 2.04 1.39
N VAL A 115 -5.21 1.64 0.75
CA VAL A 115 -4.09 0.90 1.34
C VAL A 115 -2.93 1.87 1.41
N MET A 116 -2.52 2.25 2.60
CA MET A 116 -1.59 3.34 2.85
C MET A 116 -0.26 2.83 3.40
N LEU A 117 0.84 3.42 2.92
CA LEU A 117 2.15 3.21 3.50
C LEU A 117 2.27 3.96 4.83
N THR A 118 2.81 3.29 5.82
CA THR A 118 3.16 3.82 7.14
C THR A 118 4.46 3.19 7.65
N SER A 119 4.80 3.41 8.91
CA SER A 119 5.88 2.72 9.61
C SER A 119 5.30 1.69 10.58
N THR A 120 6.03 0.60 10.83
CA THR A 120 5.70 -0.35 11.91
C THR A 120 5.80 0.29 13.28
N SER A 121 6.53 1.41 13.42
CA SER A 121 6.57 2.20 14.66
C SER A 121 5.20 2.70 15.14
N LEU A 122 4.23 2.87 14.23
CA LEU A 122 2.83 3.14 14.56
C LEU A 122 2.20 2.05 15.46
N PHE A 123 2.78 0.88 15.49
CA PHE A 123 2.31 -0.28 16.26
C PHE A 123 3.30 -0.68 17.37
N GLY A 124 4.23 0.21 17.74
CA GLY A 124 5.18 0.01 18.81
C GLY A 124 6.44 -0.78 18.45
N ASP A 125 6.70 -0.98 17.17
CA ASP A 125 7.94 -1.63 16.71
C ASP A 125 9.10 -0.62 16.76
N GLU A 126 10.17 -0.97 17.48
CA GLU A 126 11.37 -0.14 17.62
C GLU A 126 12.19 -0.04 16.33
N ASP A 127 12.15 -1.08 15.49
CA ASP A 127 12.90 -1.17 14.24
C ASP A 127 12.26 -0.46 13.06
N ALA A 128 11.35 0.43 13.27
CA ALA A 128 10.66 1.24 12.24
C ALA A 128 10.86 0.76 10.78
N LEU A 129 10.00 -0.13 10.29
CA LEU A 129 10.04 -0.66 8.93
C LEU A 129 8.88 -0.10 8.08
N PRO A 130 9.02 -0.05 6.74
CA PRO A 130 7.90 0.33 5.87
C PRO A 130 6.79 -0.71 5.96
N HIS A 131 5.56 -0.23 6.17
CA HIS A 131 4.43 -1.10 6.42
C HIS A 131 3.16 -0.61 5.71
N TRP A 132 2.36 -1.54 5.19
CA TRP A 132 1.11 -1.24 4.51
C TRP A 132 -0.08 -1.57 5.39
N ILE A 133 -0.96 -0.59 5.59
CA ILE A 133 -2.22 -0.74 6.32
C ILE A 133 -3.42 -0.46 5.43
N VAL A 134 -4.56 -1.04 5.76
CA VAL A 134 -5.83 -0.76 5.08
C VAL A 134 -6.66 0.16 5.97
N LEU A 135 -7.00 1.34 5.48
CA LEU A 135 -7.94 2.21 6.19
C LEU A 135 -9.36 1.69 5.99
N THR A 136 -10.10 1.47 7.09
CA THR A 136 -11.43 0.87 7.08
C THR A 136 -12.53 1.82 7.52
N GLY A 137 -12.18 2.88 8.25
CA GLY A 137 -13.13 3.87 8.76
C GLY A 137 -12.45 5.01 9.50
N TYR A 138 -13.27 5.95 9.95
CA TYR A 138 -12.83 7.10 10.75
C TYR A 138 -13.96 7.61 11.63
N SER A 139 -13.59 8.32 12.70
CA SER A 139 -14.44 9.22 13.49
C SER A 139 -13.88 10.65 13.43
N GLU A 140 -14.27 11.52 14.33
CA GLU A 140 -13.68 12.85 14.45
C GLU A 140 -12.25 12.81 14.97
N GLU A 141 -11.99 11.93 15.92
CA GLU A 141 -10.72 11.82 16.65
C GLU A 141 -9.87 10.63 16.19
N ASP A 142 -10.49 9.58 15.67
CA ASP A 142 -9.85 8.30 15.41
C ASP A 142 -9.93 7.84 13.97
N TRP A 143 -9.01 6.95 13.65
CA TRP A 143 -9.01 6.14 12.44
C TRP A 143 -9.07 4.66 12.77
N TYR A 144 -9.71 3.90 11.92
CA TYR A 144 -9.79 2.43 12.02
C TYR A 144 -9.00 1.82 10.88
N VAL A 145 -8.11 0.89 11.22
CA VAL A 145 -7.20 0.27 10.26
C VAL A 145 -7.19 -1.25 10.42
N ASN A 146 -6.97 -1.94 9.31
CA ASN A 146 -6.55 -3.33 9.35
C ASN A 146 -5.03 -3.39 9.14
N ASN A 147 -4.34 -3.84 10.17
CA ASN A 147 -2.93 -4.14 10.16
C ASN A 147 -2.73 -5.63 9.83
N PRO A 148 -2.01 -6.00 8.75
CA PRO A 148 -1.78 -7.40 8.39
C PRO A 148 -0.97 -8.20 9.43
N LEU A 149 -0.26 -7.52 10.33
CA LEU A 149 0.50 -8.13 11.43
C LEU A 149 -0.32 -8.30 12.71
N ALA A 150 -1.54 -7.75 12.78
CA ALA A 150 -2.38 -7.83 13.96
C ALA A 150 -3.41 -8.97 13.86
N ASP A 151 -3.69 -9.60 15.00
CA ASP A 151 -4.72 -10.64 15.10
C ASP A 151 -6.15 -10.09 15.06
N ARG A 152 -6.31 -8.76 15.21
CA ARG A 152 -7.61 -8.09 15.25
C ARG A 152 -7.77 -7.14 14.09
N ALA A 153 -8.96 -7.16 13.48
CA ALA A 153 -9.39 -6.17 12.50
C ALA A 153 -9.84 -4.86 13.19
N ASN A 154 -9.86 -3.77 12.42
CA ASN A 154 -10.34 -2.46 12.85
C ASN A 154 -9.63 -1.93 14.11
N THR A 155 -8.31 -2.02 14.13
CA THR A 155 -7.49 -1.39 15.17
C THR A 155 -7.74 0.11 15.16
N ARG A 156 -8.09 0.66 16.32
CA ARG A 156 -8.28 2.09 16.51
C ARG A 156 -6.94 2.79 16.67
N ILE A 157 -6.74 3.89 15.97
CA ILE A 157 -5.55 4.73 16.04
C ILE A 157 -6.00 6.18 16.15
N ASP A 158 -5.39 6.92 17.07
CA ASP A 158 -5.61 8.35 17.22
C ASP A 158 -5.24 9.10 15.94
N ARG A 159 -5.99 10.15 15.63
CA ARG A 159 -5.79 10.95 14.42
C ARG A 159 -4.42 11.63 14.38
N ALA A 160 -3.94 12.17 15.50
CA ALA A 160 -2.65 12.84 15.56
C ALA A 160 -1.51 11.82 15.39
N GLU A 161 -1.64 10.66 16.02
CA GLU A 161 -0.71 9.55 15.90
C GLU A 161 -0.62 9.06 14.45
N LEU A 162 -1.75 8.81 13.78
CA LEU A 162 -1.75 8.41 12.36
C LEU A 162 -1.14 9.50 11.48
N THR A 163 -1.47 10.78 11.74
CA THR A 163 -0.92 11.92 10.98
C THR A 163 0.61 11.96 11.06
N SER A 164 1.16 11.72 12.23
CA SER A 164 2.62 11.72 12.46
C SER A 164 3.33 10.54 11.77
N ASN A 165 2.59 9.48 11.47
CA ASN A 165 3.09 8.24 10.86
C ASN A 165 2.64 8.05 9.40
N LEU A 166 2.22 9.13 8.70
CA LEU A 166 1.89 9.07 7.28
C LEU A 166 3.14 8.80 6.44
N GLY A 167 3.19 7.62 5.84
CA GLY A 167 4.31 7.19 5.01
C GLY A 167 5.45 6.57 5.80
N TYR A 168 6.55 6.35 5.11
CA TYR A 168 7.79 5.83 5.67
C TYR A 168 8.95 6.71 5.22
N ARG A 169 9.73 7.24 6.18
CA ARG A 169 10.75 8.25 5.93
C ARG A 169 10.15 9.44 5.15
N LYS A 170 10.65 9.75 3.96
CA LYS A 170 10.12 10.83 3.09
C LYS A 170 9.10 10.34 2.05
N VAL A 171 8.77 9.05 2.05
CA VAL A 171 7.89 8.43 1.06
C VAL A 171 6.47 8.36 1.61
N GLN A 172 5.56 9.13 1.02
CA GLN A 172 4.13 9.06 1.31
C GLN A 172 3.40 8.54 0.07
N CYS A 173 2.76 7.40 0.17
CA CYS A 173 1.98 6.84 -0.92
C CYS A 173 0.83 5.95 -0.45
N ALA A 174 -0.15 5.77 -1.33
CA ALA A 174 -1.28 4.88 -1.13
C ALA A 174 -1.69 4.20 -2.44
N VAL A 175 -2.34 3.07 -2.31
CA VAL A 175 -3.08 2.38 -3.37
C VAL A 175 -4.56 2.44 -3.02
N VAL A 176 -5.39 2.87 -3.94
CA VAL A 176 -6.84 2.96 -3.73
C VAL A 176 -7.53 1.92 -4.58
N VAL A 177 -8.24 1.00 -3.94
CA VAL A 177 -9.09 0.02 -4.59
C VAL A 177 -10.51 0.57 -4.67
N CYS A 178 -11.04 0.74 -5.89
CA CYS A 178 -12.34 1.38 -6.14
C CYS A 178 -13.49 0.39 -6.31
N GLY A 179 -13.21 -0.89 -6.43
CA GLY A 179 -14.18 -1.95 -6.68
C GLY A 179 -13.86 -2.76 -7.94
N PRO A 180 -14.70 -3.76 -8.28
CA PRO A 180 -14.54 -4.54 -9.50
C PRO A 180 -14.61 -3.64 -10.73
N LYS A 181 -13.78 -3.93 -11.74
CA LYS A 181 -13.90 -3.25 -13.04
C LYS A 181 -15.29 -3.52 -13.62
N ARG A 182 -15.97 -2.46 -14.01
CA ARG A 182 -17.19 -2.62 -14.83
C ARG A 182 -16.76 -3.18 -16.20
N ARG A 183 -17.42 -4.23 -16.61
CA ARG A 183 -17.25 -4.78 -17.96
C ARG A 183 -17.81 -3.84 -19.00
#